data_b6f729a5aeafcda8f1f1811b10c1dc13
#
_entry.id   b6f729a5aeafcda8f1f1811b10c1dc13
#
_cell.length_a   1.000
_cell.length_b   1.000
_cell.length_c   1.000
_cell.angle_alpha   90.00
_cell.angle_beta   90.00
_cell.angle_gamma   90.00
#
_symmetry.space_group_name_H-M   'P 1'
#
loop_
_entity.id
_entity.type
_entity.pdbx_description
1 polymer ?
#
loop_
_entity_poly.entity_id
_entity_poly.type
_entity_poly.pdbx_seq_one_letter_code
_entity_poly.pdbx_strand_id
1 'polypeptide(L)'
;MNHPFRVIGIFAFIAVVVFALWATRVRSTRQPDRASIKDTIQSAITNPADFAKPHFTGGIGAMLTTDRATGVPLIYGVGVGSPAEKAGLRKGDLIVEVNGVATSGRTVAQNIEGIRGFVAGSVTLTVQRAGSTNLQCVIRRSSWNRLRGLSYNSNE
;
A
#
# COMPACT_ATOMS: atom_id res chain seq x y z
N MET A 1 20.02 -70.19 17.98
CA MET A 1 19.81 -69.25 19.07
C MET A 1 20.00 -67.87 18.51
N ASN A 2 18.91 -67.20 18.15
CA ASN A 2 18.89 -65.89 17.47
C ASN A 2 18.80 -64.79 18.51
N HIS A 3 19.73 -63.84 18.44
CA HIS A 3 19.74 -62.65 19.31
C HIS A 3 18.94 -61.51 18.69
N PRO A 4 17.75 -61.18 19.23
CA PRO A 4 16.91 -60.05 18.74
C PRO A 4 17.32 -58.65 19.28
N PHE A 5 18.37 -58.54 20.10
CA PHE A 5 18.69 -57.31 20.81
C PHE A 5 19.55 -56.28 20.09
N ARG A 6 20.04 -56.59 18.85
CA ARG A 6 20.94 -55.65 18.12
C ARG A 6 20.24 -54.60 17.26
N VAL A 7 18.96 -54.77 16.99
CA VAL A 7 18.20 -53.84 16.10
C VAL A 7 17.60 -52.66 16.85
N ILE A 8 17.26 -52.82 18.13
CA ILE A 8 16.62 -51.77 18.94
C ILE A 8 17.54 -50.57 19.22
N GLY A 9 18.86 -50.81 19.36
CA GLY A 9 19.85 -49.75 19.63
C GLY A 9 20.06 -48.79 18.46
N ILE A 10 19.92 -49.26 17.23
CA ILE A 10 20.16 -48.42 16.03
C ILE A 10 19.02 -47.43 15.80
N PHE A 11 17.77 -47.86 16.02
CA PHE A 11 16.61 -46.94 15.89
C PHE A 11 16.56 -45.88 16.96
N ALA A 12 16.96 -46.18 18.20
CA ALA A 12 17.04 -45.19 19.29
C ALA A 12 18.11 -44.12 19.00
N PHE A 13 19.26 -44.53 18.40
CA PHE A 13 20.32 -43.58 18.08
C PHE A 13 19.96 -42.65 16.93
N ILE A 14 19.27 -43.17 15.89
CA ILE A 14 18.79 -42.38 14.76
C ILE A 14 17.73 -41.36 15.22
N ALA A 15 16.81 -41.75 16.11
CA ALA A 15 15.80 -40.88 16.63
C ALA A 15 16.40 -39.69 17.45
N VAL A 16 17.45 -39.96 18.24
CA VAL A 16 18.13 -38.89 19.02
C VAL A 16 18.90 -37.96 18.11
N VAL A 17 19.56 -38.46 17.06
CA VAL A 17 20.30 -37.63 16.10
C VAL A 17 19.35 -36.78 15.26
N VAL A 18 18.23 -37.31 14.80
CA VAL A 18 17.20 -36.56 14.05
C VAL A 18 16.54 -35.49 14.95
N PHE A 19 16.26 -35.81 16.22
CA PHE A 19 15.73 -34.83 17.16
C PHE A 19 16.74 -33.73 17.49
N ALA A 20 18.03 -34.05 17.64
CA ALA A 20 19.09 -33.08 17.84
C ALA A 20 19.27 -32.14 16.64
N LEU A 21 19.21 -32.70 15.41
CA LEU A 21 19.27 -31.92 14.17
C LEU A 21 18.01 -31.06 13.96
N TRP A 22 16.84 -31.55 14.39
CA TRP A 22 15.60 -30.76 14.35
C TRP A 22 15.61 -29.63 15.39
N ALA A 23 16.08 -29.90 16.60
CA ALA A 23 16.21 -28.92 17.67
C ALA A 23 17.23 -27.80 17.34
N THR A 24 18.31 -28.10 16.60
CA THR A 24 19.26 -27.08 16.14
C THR A 24 18.71 -26.25 14.98
N ARG A 25 17.82 -26.82 14.16
CA ARG A 25 17.22 -26.09 13.02
C ARG A 25 16.08 -25.15 13.45
N VAL A 26 15.41 -25.44 14.56
CA VAL A 26 14.35 -24.60 15.14
C VAL A 26 14.91 -23.38 15.90
N ARG A 27 16.19 -23.37 16.27
CA ARG A 27 16.83 -22.27 17.03
C ARG A 27 17.26 -21.06 16.18
N SER A 28 16.99 -21.02 14.89
CA SER A 28 17.36 -19.88 14.04
C SER A 28 16.18 -18.99 13.65
N THR A 29 15.11 -18.96 14.42
CA THR A 29 14.23 -17.78 14.42
C THR A 29 14.89 -16.75 15.32
N ARG A 30 15.67 -15.86 14.70
CA ARG A 30 16.25 -14.69 15.34
C ARG A 30 15.11 -13.89 15.96
N GLN A 31 14.87 -14.11 17.24
CA GLN A 31 14.01 -13.23 18.04
C GLN A 31 14.68 -11.85 17.97
N PRO A 32 13.98 -10.79 17.57
CA PRO A 32 14.58 -9.46 17.58
C PRO A 32 15.01 -9.17 19.01
N ASP A 33 16.30 -8.82 19.16
CA ASP A 33 16.91 -8.55 20.46
C ASP A 33 16.06 -7.49 21.18
N ARG A 34 15.79 -7.72 22.48
CA ARG A 34 15.03 -6.77 23.31
C ARG A 34 15.63 -5.34 23.29
N ALA A 35 16.94 -5.22 23.02
CA ALA A 35 17.62 -3.96 22.79
C ALA A 35 17.09 -3.26 21.52
N SER A 36 16.99 -3.97 20.39
CA SER A 36 16.46 -3.42 19.14
C SER A 36 15.01 -2.95 19.23
N ILE A 37 14.20 -3.66 20.04
CA ILE A 37 12.80 -3.24 20.28
C ILE A 37 12.77 -1.97 21.14
N LYS A 38 13.64 -1.87 22.15
CA LYS A 38 13.73 -0.67 23.00
C LYS A 38 14.19 0.54 22.21
N ASP A 39 15.19 0.40 21.35
CA ASP A 39 15.70 1.49 20.52
C ASP A 39 14.64 1.94 19.51
N THR A 40 13.88 1.02 18.94
CA THR A 40 12.75 1.33 18.05
C THR A 40 11.62 2.04 18.80
N ILE A 41 11.28 1.60 20.00
CA ILE A 41 10.26 2.26 20.84
C ILE A 41 10.74 3.62 21.31
N GLN A 42 12.01 3.75 21.70
CA GLN A 42 12.58 5.01 22.18
C GLN A 42 12.64 6.05 21.06
N SER A 43 13.05 5.68 19.84
CA SER A 43 12.98 6.58 18.68
C SER A 43 11.56 6.99 18.34
N ALA A 44 10.60 6.07 18.51
CA ALA A 44 9.18 6.32 18.35
C ALA A 44 8.64 7.34 19.37
N ILE A 45 9.05 7.24 20.62
CA ILE A 45 8.60 8.16 21.69
C ILE A 45 9.24 9.54 21.55
N THR A 46 10.46 9.62 21.00
CA THR A 46 11.23 10.87 20.90
C THR A 46 10.70 11.81 19.81
N ASN A 47 9.99 11.28 18.81
CA ASN A 47 9.40 12.11 17.76
C ASN A 47 7.99 11.64 17.38
N PRO A 48 6.97 11.90 18.23
CA PRO A 48 5.59 11.49 17.96
C PRO A 48 5.02 12.08 16.66
N ALA A 49 5.63 13.16 16.12
CA ALA A 49 5.24 13.74 14.85
C ALA A 49 5.52 12.84 13.64
N ASP A 50 6.49 11.90 13.74
CA ASP A 50 6.79 10.96 12.66
C ASP A 50 5.75 9.83 12.56
N PHE A 51 5.06 9.50 13.64
CA PHE A 51 3.92 8.55 13.63
C PHE A 51 2.62 9.20 13.20
N ALA A 52 2.50 10.53 13.32
CA ALA A 52 1.26 11.25 13.01
C ALA A 52 1.06 11.48 11.51
N LYS A 53 2.06 11.27 10.68
CA LYS A 53 1.93 11.38 9.21
C LYS A 53 1.90 9.98 8.62
N PRO A 54 0.75 9.50 8.15
CA PRO A 54 0.73 8.25 7.39
C PRO A 54 1.65 8.42 6.19
N HIS A 55 2.73 7.64 6.13
CA HIS A 55 3.63 7.58 4.97
C HIS A 55 2.89 6.96 3.79
N PHE A 56 2.03 7.74 3.17
CA PHE A 56 1.34 7.33 1.95
C PHE A 56 2.35 7.27 0.82
N THR A 57 2.78 6.07 0.51
CA THR A 57 3.76 5.82 -0.56
C THR A 57 3.09 5.48 -1.90
N GLY A 58 1.76 5.40 -1.91
CA GLY A 58 0.97 5.03 -3.07
C GLY A 58 0.05 6.15 -3.56
N GLY A 59 -0.11 6.20 -4.89
CA GLY A 59 -1.01 7.10 -5.59
C GLY A 59 -1.62 6.47 -6.83
N ILE A 60 -2.43 7.22 -7.54
CA ILE A 60 -3.14 6.75 -8.75
C ILE A 60 -2.53 7.24 -10.06
N GLY A 61 -1.64 8.25 -10.03
CA GLY A 61 -1.03 8.84 -11.22
C GLY A 61 -1.96 9.82 -11.97
N ALA A 62 -2.73 10.60 -11.23
CA ALA A 62 -3.49 11.73 -11.76
C ALA A 62 -3.01 13.03 -11.13
N MET A 63 -3.01 14.10 -11.91
CA MET A 63 -2.74 15.47 -11.47
C MET A 63 -4.07 16.19 -11.25
N LEU A 64 -4.22 16.81 -10.08
CA LEU A 64 -5.46 17.44 -9.64
C LEU A 64 -5.28 18.94 -9.44
N THR A 65 -6.30 19.67 -9.80
CA THR A 65 -6.48 21.10 -9.47
C THR A 65 -7.88 21.32 -8.92
N THR A 66 -8.21 22.56 -8.54
CA THR A 66 -9.58 22.92 -8.16
C THR A 66 -10.31 23.45 -9.39
N ASP A 67 -11.47 22.92 -9.69
CA ASP A 67 -12.38 23.56 -10.63
C ASP A 67 -12.90 24.87 -10.04
N ARG A 68 -12.74 25.98 -10.79
CA ARG A 68 -13.06 27.33 -10.28
C ARG A 68 -14.57 27.58 -10.14
N ALA A 69 -15.37 26.87 -10.92
CA ALA A 69 -16.82 27.06 -10.92
C ALA A 69 -17.49 26.30 -9.77
N THR A 70 -17.04 25.09 -9.49
CA THR A 70 -17.68 24.20 -8.50
C THR A 70 -16.88 24.02 -7.21
N GLY A 71 -15.60 24.39 -7.18
CA GLY A 71 -14.69 24.13 -6.06
C GLY A 71 -14.29 22.68 -5.88
N VAL A 72 -14.71 21.78 -6.77
CA VAL A 72 -14.46 20.34 -6.72
C VAL A 72 -13.09 20.01 -7.34
N PRO A 73 -12.41 18.92 -6.94
CA PRO A 73 -11.19 18.51 -7.61
C PRO A 73 -11.42 18.13 -9.08
N LEU A 74 -10.63 18.76 -9.96
CA LEU A 74 -10.62 18.53 -11.40
C LEU A 74 -9.34 17.78 -11.80
N ILE A 75 -9.45 16.73 -12.59
CA ILE A 75 -8.32 16.07 -13.21
C ILE A 75 -7.83 16.90 -14.39
N TYR A 76 -6.63 17.48 -14.30
CA TYR A 76 -6.03 18.23 -15.41
C TYR A 76 -4.94 17.43 -16.14
N GLY A 77 -4.53 16.28 -15.61
CA GLY A 77 -3.59 15.39 -16.29
C GLY A 77 -3.65 13.98 -15.75
N VAL A 78 -3.42 13.00 -16.62
CA VAL A 78 -3.36 11.58 -16.29
C VAL A 78 -2.04 11.01 -16.80
N GLY A 79 -1.32 10.29 -15.94
CA GLY A 79 -0.04 9.68 -16.30
C GLY A 79 -0.25 8.48 -17.22
N VAL A 80 0.51 8.43 -18.32
CA VAL A 80 0.48 7.32 -19.28
C VAL A 80 0.90 6.02 -18.59
N GLY A 81 0.10 4.95 -18.72
CA GLY A 81 0.32 3.67 -18.06
C GLY A 81 -0.02 3.65 -16.57
N SER A 82 -0.53 4.76 -16.02
CA SER A 82 -0.90 4.88 -14.60
C SER A 82 -2.13 4.04 -14.24
N PRO A 83 -2.35 3.77 -12.94
CA PRO A 83 -3.61 3.21 -12.46
C PRO A 83 -4.83 4.05 -12.82
N ALA A 84 -4.71 5.38 -12.80
CA ALA A 84 -5.79 6.30 -13.17
C ALA A 84 -6.20 6.15 -14.64
N GLU A 85 -5.23 6.07 -15.56
CA GLU A 85 -5.50 5.84 -16.98
C GLU A 85 -6.17 4.47 -17.21
N LYS A 86 -5.64 3.41 -16.59
CA LYS A 86 -6.20 2.05 -16.68
C LYS A 86 -7.63 1.95 -16.15
N ALA A 87 -7.98 2.78 -15.20
CA ALA A 87 -9.35 2.90 -14.66
C ALA A 87 -10.26 3.79 -15.54
N GLY A 88 -9.74 4.33 -16.64
CA GLY A 88 -10.50 5.14 -17.59
C GLY A 88 -10.70 6.60 -17.16
N LEU A 89 -9.95 7.08 -16.16
CA LEU A 89 -9.95 8.50 -15.79
C LEU A 89 -9.32 9.34 -16.92
N ARG A 90 -9.85 10.54 -17.11
CA ARG A 90 -9.44 11.45 -18.17
C ARG A 90 -9.30 12.88 -17.64
N LYS A 91 -8.53 13.69 -18.35
CA LYS A 91 -8.53 15.14 -18.18
C LYS A 91 -9.97 15.66 -18.34
N GLY A 92 -10.36 16.58 -17.46
CA GLY A 92 -11.71 17.15 -17.43
C GLY A 92 -12.70 16.43 -16.52
N ASP A 93 -12.32 15.27 -15.95
CA ASP A 93 -13.17 14.60 -14.96
C ASP A 93 -13.17 15.38 -13.63
N LEU A 94 -14.36 15.65 -13.08
CA LEU A 94 -14.56 16.20 -11.76
C LEU A 94 -14.69 15.06 -10.74
N ILE A 95 -13.88 15.05 -9.70
CA ILE A 95 -13.98 14.02 -8.66
C ILE A 95 -15.00 14.49 -7.63
N VAL A 96 -16.18 13.91 -7.64
CA VAL A 96 -17.28 14.30 -6.75
C VAL A 96 -17.29 13.54 -5.43
N GLU A 97 -16.70 12.32 -5.40
CA GLU A 97 -16.54 11.54 -4.16
C GLU A 97 -15.21 10.79 -4.14
N VAL A 98 -14.67 10.59 -2.94
CA VAL A 98 -13.52 9.73 -2.63
C VAL A 98 -13.94 8.77 -1.53
N ASN A 99 -13.94 7.46 -1.83
CA ASN A 99 -14.40 6.40 -0.91
C ASN A 99 -15.81 6.66 -0.33
N GLY A 100 -16.73 7.18 -1.15
CA GLY A 100 -18.10 7.52 -0.74
C GLY A 100 -18.22 8.82 0.05
N VAL A 101 -17.13 9.56 0.24
CA VAL A 101 -17.14 10.89 0.90
C VAL A 101 -17.13 11.98 -0.17
N ALA A 102 -18.09 12.88 -0.10
CA ALA A 102 -18.19 14.04 -1.00
C ALA A 102 -16.94 14.91 -0.92
N THR A 103 -16.49 15.41 -2.07
CA THR A 103 -15.31 16.28 -2.20
C THR A 103 -15.66 17.77 -2.05
N SER A 104 -16.91 18.13 -2.24
CA SER A 104 -17.40 19.50 -2.08
C SER A 104 -17.18 19.99 -0.65
N GLY A 105 -16.81 21.27 -0.51
CA GLY A 105 -16.50 21.88 0.79
C GLY A 105 -15.16 21.47 1.41
N ARG A 106 -14.37 20.61 0.74
CA ARG A 106 -13.03 20.20 1.15
C ARG A 106 -11.97 20.83 0.26
N THR A 107 -10.79 21.11 0.82
CA THR A 107 -9.67 21.58 0.01
C THR A 107 -9.15 20.45 -0.91
N VAL A 108 -8.49 20.81 -2.02
CA VAL A 108 -7.84 19.84 -2.91
C VAL A 108 -6.81 19.02 -2.13
N ALA A 109 -6.08 19.61 -1.20
CA ALA A 109 -5.13 18.90 -0.36
C ALA A 109 -5.79 17.79 0.48
N GLN A 110 -6.92 18.07 1.13
CA GLN A 110 -7.71 17.09 1.88
C GLN A 110 -8.25 15.97 0.99
N ASN A 111 -8.67 16.29 -0.22
CA ASN A 111 -9.14 15.28 -1.18
C ASN A 111 -7.98 14.43 -1.69
N ILE A 112 -6.80 15.00 -1.94
CA ILE A 112 -5.58 14.28 -2.32
C ILE A 112 -5.16 13.29 -1.21
N GLU A 113 -5.25 13.68 0.06
CA GLU A 113 -4.97 12.77 1.19
C GLU A 113 -5.90 11.54 1.20
N GLY A 114 -7.19 11.72 0.89
CA GLY A 114 -8.14 10.61 0.74
C GLY A 114 -7.81 9.68 -0.43
N ILE A 115 -7.24 10.24 -1.51
CA ILE A 115 -6.82 9.47 -2.70
C ILE A 115 -5.51 8.71 -2.45
N ARG A 116 -4.55 9.33 -1.75
CA ARG A 116 -3.29 8.69 -1.35
C ARG A 116 -3.51 7.57 -0.35
N GLY A 117 -2.54 6.68 -0.22
CA GLY A 117 -2.60 5.59 0.75
C GLY A 117 -1.48 4.59 0.57
N PHE A 118 -1.63 3.41 1.16
CA PHE A 118 -0.65 2.34 1.01
C PHE A 118 -0.60 1.84 -0.43
N VAL A 119 0.60 1.48 -0.88
CA VAL A 119 0.82 0.80 -2.17
C VAL A 119 -0.01 -0.49 -2.22
N ALA A 120 -0.57 -0.78 -3.39
CA ALA A 120 -1.50 -1.88 -3.63
C ALA A 120 -2.86 -1.80 -2.90
N GLY A 121 -3.09 -0.83 -2.02
CA GLY A 121 -4.43 -0.50 -1.52
C GLY A 121 -5.29 0.12 -2.61
N SER A 122 -6.62 0.00 -2.49
CA SER A 122 -7.57 0.55 -3.45
C SER A 122 -8.18 1.86 -2.96
N VAL A 123 -8.60 2.71 -3.89
CA VAL A 123 -9.45 3.88 -3.66
C VAL A 123 -10.61 3.83 -4.65
N THR A 124 -11.80 4.15 -4.17
CA THR A 124 -12.99 4.30 -4.99
C THR A 124 -13.21 5.78 -5.27
N LEU A 125 -13.29 6.15 -6.53
CA LEU A 125 -13.60 7.52 -6.97
C LEU A 125 -14.93 7.52 -7.70
N THR A 126 -15.80 8.46 -7.37
CA THR A 126 -16.95 8.81 -8.22
C THR A 126 -16.58 10.09 -8.97
N VAL A 127 -16.61 10.02 -10.29
CA VAL A 127 -16.26 11.16 -11.16
C VAL A 127 -17.44 11.55 -12.03
N GLN A 128 -17.57 12.85 -12.24
CA GLN A 128 -18.53 13.44 -13.17
C GLN A 128 -17.77 13.90 -14.41
N ARG A 129 -18.21 13.43 -15.58
CA ARG A 129 -17.67 13.80 -16.89
C ARG A 129 -18.71 14.58 -17.67
N ALA A 130 -18.29 15.63 -18.37
CA ALA A 130 -19.19 16.41 -19.22
C ALA A 130 -19.98 15.51 -20.20
N GLY A 131 -21.30 15.67 -20.21
CA GLY A 131 -22.19 14.89 -21.08
C GLY A 131 -22.43 13.42 -20.67
N SER A 132 -21.98 13.01 -19.48
CA SER A 132 -22.14 11.61 -19.00
C SER A 132 -22.72 11.57 -17.59
N THR A 133 -23.31 10.42 -17.23
CA THR A 133 -23.65 10.10 -15.86
C THR A 133 -22.39 9.90 -15.01
N ASN A 134 -22.53 9.98 -13.69
CA ASN A 134 -21.42 9.73 -12.76
C ASN A 134 -20.83 8.33 -13.00
N LEU A 135 -19.51 8.26 -13.09
CA LEU A 135 -18.74 7.03 -13.26
C LEU A 135 -18.04 6.69 -11.96
N GLN A 136 -18.23 5.48 -11.45
CA GLN A 136 -17.50 4.99 -10.30
C GLN A 136 -16.33 4.11 -10.75
N CYS A 137 -15.13 4.44 -10.25
CA CYS A 137 -13.89 3.73 -10.56
C CYS A 137 -13.22 3.24 -9.29
N VAL A 138 -12.88 1.94 -9.23
CA VAL A 138 -12.03 1.37 -8.18
C VAL A 138 -10.61 1.28 -8.70
N ILE A 139 -9.68 1.97 -8.06
CA ILE A 139 -8.32 2.15 -8.55
C ILE A 139 -7.32 1.61 -7.54
N ARG A 140 -6.49 0.65 -7.94
CA ARG A 140 -5.41 0.13 -7.13
C ARG A 140 -4.21 1.06 -7.20
N ARG A 141 -3.74 1.53 -6.03
CA ARG A 141 -2.63 2.47 -5.94
C ARG A 141 -1.30 1.84 -6.37
N SER A 142 -0.47 2.60 -7.05
CA SER A 142 0.91 2.26 -7.41
C SER A 142 1.90 3.03 -6.56
N SER A 143 3.13 2.53 -6.44
CA SER A 143 4.19 3.22 -5.71
C SER A 143 4.54 4.57 -6.34
N TRP A 144 4.87 5.55 -5.49
CA TRP A 144 5.27 6.88 -5.94
C TRP A 144 6.48 6.87 -6.87
N ASN A 145 7.45 5.96 -6.63
CA ASN A 145 8.62 5.83 -7.48
C ASN A 145 8.27 5.46 -8.92
N ARG A 146 7.26 4.61 -9.12
CA ARG A 146 6.75 4.26 -10.45
C ARG A 146 6.01 5.43 -11.11
N LEU A 147 5.27 6.22 -10.33
CA LEU A 147 4.47 7.33 -10.84
C LEU A 147 5.30 8.55 -11.23
N ARG A 148 6.46 8.77 -10.61
CA ARG A 148 7.37 9.89 -10.93
C ARG A 148 7.91 9.89 -12.36
N GLY A 149 8.09 8.70 -12.94
CA GLY A 149 8.66 8.53 -14.29
C GLY A 149 7.64 8.58 -15.41
N LEU A 150 6.36 8.84 -15.11
CA LEU A 150 5.31 8.84 -16.13
C LEU A 150 5.26 10.18 -16.85
N SER A 151 5.04 10.12 -18.15
CA SER A 151 4.57 11.29 -18.93
C SER A 151 3.09 11.51 -18.63
N TYR A 152 2.68 12.76 -18.57
CA TYR A 152 1.28 13.13 -18.26
C TYR A 152 0.64 13.78 -19.50
N ASN A 153 -0.53 13.28 -19.87
CA ASN A 153 -1.36 13.87 -20.90
C ASN A 153 -2.05 15.12 -20.31
N SER A 154 -1.34 16.24 -20.35
CA SER A 154 -1.87 17.56 -19.96
C SER A 154 -2.17 18.43 -21.17
N ASN A 155 -1.87 17.94 -22.40
CA ASN A 155 -2.02 18.74 -23.60
C ASN A 155 -3.49 19.03 -23.89
N GLU A 156 -3.78 20.28 -23.90
CA GLU A 156 -4.82 21.16 -24.46
C GLU A 156 -6.25 20.63 -24.56
#